data_ba794d093086c8c36e8e3f306acb68b0
#
_entry.id   ba794d093086c8c36e8e3f306acb68b0
#
_cell.length_a   1.000
_cell.length_b   1.000
_cell.length_c   1.000
_cell.angle_alpha   90.00
_cell.angle_beta   90.00
_cell.angle_gamma   90.00
#
_symmetry.space_group_name_H-M   'P 1'
#
loop_
_entity.id
_entity.type
_entity.pdbx_description
1 polymer ?
#
loop_
_entity_poly.entity_id
_entity_poly.type
_entity_poly.pdbx_seq_one_letter_code
_entity_poly.pdbx_strand_id
1 'polypeptide(L)'
;GSWITGNFDVGDMEKLDKNLIILSGNALISHEFNEQMNKGKLNMLPGVGSNNSIYKKAHEAAITEEIKMLNNTISVVDNAVIDNIQYGKIYYDYNKKQLIGLNMGVFKETSAGVQHMFEPKQAVIKPDQNGKYIFRNPNNMNEIQEFIL
;
A
#
# COMPACT_ATOMS: atom_id res chain seq x y z
N GLY A 1 -12.04 2.27 5.75
CA GLY A 1 -12.05 3.71 5.96
C GLY A 1 -12.50 4.49 4.73
N SER A 2 -12.88 5.72 4.91
CA SER A 2 -13.26 6.60 3.82
C SER A 2 -12.18 7.63 3.57
N TRP A 3 -11.60 7.62 2.39
CA TRP A 3 -10.63 8.61 1.93
C TRP A 3 -11.21 10.05 1.89
N ILE A 4 -12.53 10.14 1.71
CA ILE A 4 -13.24 11.42 1.60
C ILE A 4 -13.47 12.05 2.96
N THR A 5 -13.75 11.25 3.98
CA THR A 5 -14.12 11.73 5.32
C THR A 5 -12.98 11.66 6.34
N GLY A 6 -11.90 10.96 6.02
CA GLY A 6 -10.80 10.67 6.95
C GLY A 6 -11.17 9.71 8.08
N ASN A 7 -12.27 8.97 7.93
CA ASN A 7 -12.71 8.00 8.92
C ASN A 7 -11.98 6.66 8.77
N PHE A 8 -11.64 6.06 9.90
CA PHE A 8 -11.07 4.72 9.97
C PHE A 8 -12.14 3.69 10.32
N ASP A 9 -12.12 2.55 9.66
CA ASP A 9 -12.90 1.39 10.04
C ASP A 9 -12.05 0.47 10.90
N VAL A 10 -12.41 0.36 12.18
CA VAL A 10 -11.68 -0.47 13.14
C VAL A 10 -11.75 -1.95 12.75
N GLY A 11 -12.87 -2.40 12.20
CA GLY A 11 -13.02 -3.78 11.72
C GLY A 11 -12.07 -4.11 10.56
N ASP A 12 -11.79 -3.15 9.69
CA ASP A 12 -10.79 -3.31 8.63
C ASP A 12 -9.37 -3.38 9.20
N MET A 13 -9.07 -2.61 10.25
CA MET A 13 -7.77 -2.69 10.94
C MET A 13 -7.58 -4.04 11.64
N GLU A 14 -8.62 -4.59 12.26
CA GLU A 14 -8.57 -5.93 12.85
C GLU A 14 -8.38 -7.03 11.80
N LYS A 15 -8.98 -6.90 10.62
CA LYS A 15 -8.72 -7.82 9.49
C LYS A 15 -7.28 -7.75 9.03
N LEU A 16 -6.72 -6.54 8.99
CA LEU A 16 -5.34 -6.31 8.64
C LEU A 16 -4.40 -7.04 9.61
N ASP A 17 -4.55 -6.84 10.90
CA ASP A 17 -3.71 -7.46 11.93
C ASP A 17 -3.75 -8.98 11.93
N LYS A 18 -4.88 -9.59 11.55
CA LYS A 18 -5.02 -11.05 11.49
C LYS A 18 -4.32 -11.70 10.31
N ASN A 19 -4.14 -10.97 9.22
CA ASN A 19 -3.73 -11.54 7.92
C ASN A 19 -2.36 -11.07 7.45
N LEU A 20 -1.65 -10.26 8.23
CA LEU A 20 -0.42 -9.65 7.76
C LEU A 20 0.84 -10.20 8.44
N ILE A 21 1.85 -10.40 7.60
CA ILE A 21 3.17 -10.89 8.00
C ILE A 21 4.04 -9.73 8.51
N ILE A 22 3.87 -8.54 7.94
CA ILE A 22 4.75 -7.38 8.18
C ILE A 22 3.98 -6.14 8.59
N LEU A 23 2.92 -5.81 7.85
CA LEU A 23 2.15 -4.60 8.08
C LEU A 23 1.22 -4.81 9.27
N SER A 24 1.35 -4.00 10.30
CA SER A 24 0.37 -3.95 11.38
C SER A 24 -0.70 -2.90 11.09
N GLY A 25 -1.89 -3.08 11.66
CA GLY A 25 -2.94 -2.06 11.63
C GLY A 25 -2.44 -0.72 12.16
N ASN A 26 -1.56 -0.74 13.16
CA ASN A 26 -0.93 0.45 13.70
C ASN A 26 -0.08 1.22 12.67
N ALA A 27 0.69 0.51 11.83
CA ALA A 27 1.48 1.17 10.79
C ALA A 27 0.58 1.85 9.75
N LEU A 28 -0.52 1.20 9.35
CA LEU A 28 -1.49 1.78 8.42
C LEU A 28 -2.24 2.96 9.04
N ILE A 29 -2.68 2.86 10.29
CA ILE A 29 -3.30 3.98 11.02
C ILE A 29 -2.33 5.16 11.11
N SER A 30 -1.07 4.89 11.43
CA SER A 30 -0.02 5.91 11.48
C SER A 30 0.15 6.58 10.12
N HIS A 31 0.17 5.82 9.04
CA HIS A 31 0.23 6.35 7.67
C HIS A 31 -0.92 7.33 7.40
N GLU A 32 -2.16 6.86 7.53
CA GLU A 32 -3.35 7.66 7.25
C GLU A 32 -3.44 8.91 8.14
N PHE A 33 -3.13 8.76 9.42
CA PHE A 33 -3.14 9.88 10.37
C PHE A 33 -2.11 10.94 10.00
N ASN A 34 -0.88 10.52 9.70
CA ASN A 34 0.19 11.44 9.30
C ASN A 34 -0.10 12.10 7.96
N GLU A 35 -0.71 11.39 7.01
CA GLU A 35 -1.13 11.96 5.73
C GLU A 35 -2.16 13.08 5.97
N GLN A 36 -3.21 12.82 6.75
CA GLN A 36 -4.23 13.82 7.05
C GLN A 36 -3.67 15.02 7.82
N MET A 37 -2.81 14.79 8.81
CA MET A 37 -2.14 15.87 9.55
C MET A 37 -1.28 16.75 8.62
N ASN A 38 -0.52 16.15 7.73
CA ASN A 38 0.34 16.90 6.81
C ASN A 38 -0.47 17.64 5.75
N LYS A 39 -1.59 17.08 5.28
CA LYS A 39 -2.56 17.81 4.46
C LYS A 39 -3.08 19.06 5.18
N GLY A 40 -3.46 18.92 6.45
CA GLY A 40 -3.90 20.06 7.28
C GLY A 40 -2.82 21.13 7.44
N LYS A 41 -1.58 20.75 7.73
CA LYS A 41 -0.43 21.68 7.82
C LYS A 41 -0.15 22.41 6.50
N LEU A 42 -0.45 21.80 5.38
CA LEU A 42 -0.27 22.37 4.04
C LEU A 42 -1.54 23.08 3.52
N ASN A 43 -2.53 23.32 4.39
CA ASN A 43 -3.83 23.93 4.07
C ASN A 43 -4.59 23.20 2.95
N MET A 44 -4.46 21.89 2.89
CA MET A 44 -5.17 21.06 1.93
C MET A 44 -6.42 20.47 2.59
N LEU A 45 -7.55 20.50 1.86
CA LEU A 45 -8.78 19.87 2.34
C LEU A 45 -8.67 18.34 2.31
N PRO A 46 -9.33 17.63 3.25
CA PRO A 46 -9.46 16.17 3.19
C PRO A 46 -10.08 15.74 1.84
N GLY A 47 -9.64 14.61 1.31
CA GLY A 47 -10.19 14.03 0.10
C GLY A 47 -9.70 14.60 -1.23
N VAL A 48 -8.79 15.57 -1.24
CA VAL A 48 -8.17 16.06 -2.48
C VAL A 48 -7.14 15.02 -2.98
N GLY A 49 -7.29 14.66 -4.25
CA GLY A 49 -6.67 13.46 -4.82
C GLY A 49 -5.22 13.56 -5.24
N SER A 50 -4.75 12.44 -5.75
CA SER A 50 -3.36 12.05 -6.01
C SER A 50 -2.55 12.91 -7.00
N ASN A 51 -3.19 13.76 -7.80
CA ASN A 51 -2.49 14.59 -8.78
C ASN A 51 -1.99 15.94 -8.23
N ASN A 52 -2.28 16.24 -6.97
CA ASN A 52 -1.87 17.47 -6.34
C ASN A 52 -0.47 17.31 -5.72
N SER A 53 0.42 18.27 -5.96
CA SER A 53 1.79 18.27 -5.40
C SER A 53 1.81 18.28 -3.87
N ILE A 54 0.82 18.91 -3.24
CA ILE A 54 0.65 18.94 -1.79
C ILE A 54 0.29 17.55 -1.26
N TYR A 55 -0.63 16.85 -1.93
CA TYR A 55 -0.95 15.47 -1.62
C TYR A 55 0.32 14.59 -1.64
N LYS A 56 1.11 14.67 -2.70
CA LYS A 56 2.35 13.89 -2.82
C LYS A 56 3.28 14.11 -1.64
N LYS A 57 3.51 15.37 -1.24
CA LYS A 57 4.33 15.69 -0.07
C LYS A 57 3.77 15.14 1.25
N ALA A 58 2.45 15.23 1.44
CA ALA A 58 1.79 14.70 2.63
C ALA A 58 1.89 13.16 2.68
N HIS A 59 1.70 12.51 1.54
CA HIS A 59 1.80 11.06 1.40
C HIS A 59 3.23 10.55 1.60
N GLU A 60 4.25 11.21 1.03
CA GLU A 60 5.66 10.88 1.25
C GLU A 60 6.06 10.99 2.74
N ALA A 61 5.59 12.03 3.42
CA ALA A 61 5.80 12.17 4.85
C ALA A 61 5.12 11.06 5.66
N ALA A 62 3.91 10.64 5.27
CA ALA A 62 3.19 9.53 5.90
C ALA A 62 3.91 8.19 5.69
N ILE A 63 4.42 7.92 4.48
CA ILE A 63 5.25 6.74 4.19
C ILE A 63 6.49 6.72 5.09
N THR A 64 7.14 7.85 5.31
CA THR A 64 8.31 7.94 6.18
C THR A 64 7.99 7.52 7.62
N GLU A 65 6.85 7.93 8.14
CA GLU A 65 6.40 7.52 9.48
C GLU A 65 5.95 6.05 9.53
N GLU A 66 5.27 5.57 8.50
CA GLU A 66 4.91 4.15 8.37
C GLU A 66 6.16 3.25 8.40
N ILE A 67 7.19 3.60 7.64
CA ILE A 67 8.46 2.85 7.58
C ILE A 67 9.13 2.75 8.95
N LYS A 68 9.05 3.79 9.78
CA LYS A 68 9.60 3.75 11.15
C LYS A 68 8.93 2.68 12.03
N MET A 69 7.68 2.35 11.74
CA MET A 69 6.91 1.34 12.46
C MET A 69 7.07 -0.06 11.85
N LEU A 70 7.56 -0.16 10.62
CA LEU A 70 7.84 -1.41 9.94
C LEU A 70 9.29 -1.84 10.23
N ASN A 71 9.46 -2.72 11.18
CA ASN A 71 10.77 -3.18 11.62
C ASN A 71 11.59 -3.81 10.47
N ASN A 72 12.68 -3.16 10.07
CA ASN A 72 13.57 -3.59 8.97
C ASN A 72 12.88 -3.81 7.62
N THR A 73 11.89 -3.02 7.31
CA THR A 73 11.12 -3.13 6.07
C THR A 73 11.01 -1.76 5.40
N ILE A 74 11.13 -1.71 4.09
CA ILE A 74 10.88 -0.50 3.29
C ILE A 74 9.82 -0.75 2.22
N SER A 75 9.06 0.28 1.89
CA SER A 75 8.22 0.28 0.69
C SER A 75 9.10 0.42 -0.55
N VAL A 76 8.93 -0.48 -1.50
CA VAL A 76 9.71 -0.48 -2.75
C VAL A 76 8.93 0.24 -3.85
N VAL A 77 7.66 -0.11 -4.02
CA VAL A 77 6.80 0.44 -5.05
C VAL A 77 5.33 0.31 -4.67
N ASP A 78 4.53 1.27 -5.10
CA ASP A 78 3.07 1.24 -4.98
C ASP A 78 2.45 0.89 -6.33
N ASN A 79 1.32 0.15 -6.30
CA ASN A 79 0.54 -0.22 -7.48
C ASN A 79 1.39 -0.83 -8.60
N ALA A 80 1.91 -2.00 -8.37
CA ALA A 80 2.70 -2.72 -9.35
C ALA A 80 2.10 -4.10 -9.67
N VAL A 81 2.40 -4.59 -10.87
CA VAL A 81 2.07 -5.94 -11.32
C VAL A 81 3.34 -6.76 -11.40
N ILE A 82 3.33 -7.92 -10.73
CA ILE A 82 4.38 -8.94 -10.81
C ILE A 82 3.70 -10.28 -11.11
N ASP A 83 4.16 -11.00 -12.12
CA ASP A 83 3.61 -12.30 -12.53
C ASP A 83 2.09 -12.27 -12.73
N ASN A 84 1.59 -11.22 -13.37
CA ASN A 84 0.16 -10.95 -13.62
C ASN A 84 -0.69 -10.74 -12.37
N ILE A 85 -0.08 -10.55 -11.20
CA ILE A 85 -0.78 -10.21 -9.97
C ILE A 85 -0.52 -8.75 -9.65
N GLN A 86 -1.60 -7.98 -9.47
CA GLN A 86 -1.50 -6.60 -9.05
C GLN A 86 -1.42 -6.50 -7.53
N TYR A 87 -0.41 -5.79 -7.05
CA TYR A 87 -0.23 -5.46 -5.64
C TYR A 87 -0.39 -3.96 -5.44
N GLY A 88 -1.13 -3.57 -4.41
CA GLY A 88 -1.28 -2.16 -4.02
C GLY A 88 0.01 -1.59 -3.44
N LYS A 89 0.76 -2.41 -2.72
CA LYS A 89 2.08 -2.07 -2.19
C LYS A 89 3.00 -3.28 -2.24
N ILE A 90 4.30 -3.00 -2.42
CA ILE A 90 5.35 -4.01 -2.34
C ILE A 90 6.42 -3.51 -1.38
N TYR A 91 6.76 -4.35 -0.41
CA TYR A 91 7.75 -4.10 0.63
C TYR A 91 8.95 -5.02 0.49
N TYR A 92 10.10 -4.52 0.88
CA TYR A 92 11.30 -5.33 1.07
C TYR A 92 11.57 -5.55 2.57
N ASP A 93 11.65 -6.81 2.98
CA ASP A 93 12.06 -7.24 4.31
C ASP A 93 13.56 -7.51 4.34
N TYR A 94 14.32 -6.65 5.00
CA TYR A 94 15.78 -6.77 5.09
C TYR A 94 16.23 -7.98 5.93
N ASN A 95 15.46 -8.41 6.91
CA ASN A 95 15.82 -9.55 7.75
C ASN A 95 15.73 -10.87 6.99
N LYS A 96 14.65 -11.04 6.25
CA LYS A 96 14.37 -12.25 5.49
C LYS A 96 14.86 -12.17 4.03
N LYS A 97 15.33 -10.98 3.60
CA LYS A 97 15.78 -10.71 2.22
C LYS A 97 14.75 -11.15 1.18
N GLN A 98 13.51 -10.69 1.34
CA GLN A 98 12.40 -11.06 0.47
C GLN A 98 11.49 -9.89 0.18
N LEU A 99 10.83 -9.93 -0.96
CA LEU A 99 9.74 -9.02 -1.28
C LEU A 99 8.41 -9.58 -0.80
N ILE A 100 7.56 -8.70 -0.31
CA ILE A 100 6.20 -9.01 0.13
C ILE A 100 5.23 -8.08 -0.56
N GLY A 101 4.29 -8.66 -1.30
CA GLY A 101 3.21 -7.94 -1.94
C GLY A 101 1.97 -7.88 -1.04
N LEU A 102 1.34 -6.73 -1.00
CA LEU A 102 0.10 -6.47 -0.28
C LEU A 102 -1.03 -6.14 -1.25
N ASN A 103 -2.07 -6.95 -1.20
CA ASN A 103 -3.37 -6.65 -1.79
C ASN A 103 -4.34 -6.20 -0.70
N MET A 104 -4.96 -5.03 -0.89
CA MET A 104 -5.85 -4.43 0.12
C MET A 104 -7.29 -4.92 0.04
N GLY A 105 -7.71 -5.48 -1.08
CA GLY A 105 -9.08 -5.97 -1.23
C GLY A 105 -9.45 -6.45 -2.62
N VAL A 106 -10.72 -6.79 -2.74
CA VAL A 106 -11.31 -7.32 -3.98
C VAL A 106 -12.59 -6.56 -4.33
N PHE A 107 -12.92 -6.50 -5.61
CA PHE A 107 -14.23 -6.05 -6.07
C PHE A 107 -15.17 -7.25 -6.12
N LYS A 108 -16.33 -7.12 -5.48
CA LYS A 108 -17.39 -8.15 -5.50
C LYS A 108 -18.68 -7.57 -6.05
N GLU A 109 -19.39 -8.37 -6.86
CA GLU A 109 -20.76 -8.06 -7.23
C GLU A 109 -21.69 -8.35 -6.06
N THR A 110 -22.56 -7.39 -5.76
CA THR A 110 -23.58 -7.47 -4.73
C THR A 110 -24.93 -7.04 -5.30
N SER A 111 -26.01 -7.22 -4.55
CA SER A 111 -27.33 -6.69 -4.93
C SER A 111 -27.37 -5.17 -5.10
N ALA A 112 -26.42 -4.45 -4.52
CA ALA A 112 -26.24 -3.00 -4.65
C ALA A 112 -25.27 -2.59 -5.76
N GLY A 113 -24.78 -3.55 -6.59
CA GLY A 113 -23.77 -3.34 -7.63
C GLY A 113 -22.38 -3.83 -7.21
N VAL A 114 -21.36 -3.40 -7.94
CA VAL A 114 -19.96 -3.76 -7.63
C VAL A 114 -19.48 -2.97 -6.42
N GLN A 115 -19.04 -3.66 -5.40
CA GLN A 115 -18.48 -3.07 -4.18
C GLN A 115 -17.05 -3.51 -3.95
N HIS A 116 -16.20 -2.58 -3.50
CA HIS A 116 -14.86 -2.89 -3.02
C HIS A 116 -14.95 -3.45 -1.60
N MET A 117 -14.49 -4.68 -1.41
CA MET A 117 -14.42 -5.33 -0.11
C MET A 117 -12.99 -5.27 0.40
N PHE A 118 -12.79 -4.79 1.62
CA PHE A 118 -11.49 -4.80 2.26
C PHE A 118 -11.13 -6.21 2.73
N GLU A 119 -10.29 -6.88 1.96
CA GLU A 119 -9.79 -8.22 2.25
C GLU A 119 -8.26 -8.23 2.08
N PRO A 120 -7.49 -7.72 3.03
CA PRO A 120 -6.04 -7.61 2.90
C PRO A 120 -5.40 -9.00 2.87
N LYS A 121 -4.49 -9.19 1.91
CA LYS A 121 -3.69 -10.40 1.76
C LYS A 121 -2.24 -10.03 1.51
N GLN A 122 -1.34 -10.76 2.12
CA GLN A 122 0.09 -10.66 1.83
C GLN A 122 0.61 -11.94 1.20
N ALA A 123 1.54 -11.78 0.28
CA ALA A 123 2.23 -12.89 -0.34
C ALA A 123 3.73 -12.59 -0.46
N VAL A 124 4.55 -13.60 -0.20
CA VAL A 124 5.96 -13.54 -0.53
C VAL A 124 6.10 -13.60 -2.05
N ILE A 125 6.76 -12.62 -2.62
CA ILE A 125 7.05 -12.57 -4.05
C ILE A 125 8.39 -13.26 -4.29
N LYS A 126 8.41 -14.23 -5.18
CA LYS A 126 9.63 -14.92 -5.58
C LYS A 126 10.28 -14.22 -6.76
N PRO A 127 11.63 -14.14 -6.80
CA PRO A 127 12.32 -13.67 -7.99
C PRO A 127 12.20 -14.69 -9.15
N ASP A 128 12.53 -14.23 -10.34
CA ASP A 128 12.72 -15.11 -11.47
C ASP A 128 13.97 -16.00 -11.28
N GLN A 129 14.27 -16.86 -12.25
CA GLN A 129 15.42 -17.76 -12.22
C GLN A 129 16.79 -17.06 -12.17
N ASN A 130 16.83 -15.76 -12.49
CA ASN A 130 18.04 -14.92 -12.44
C ASN A 130 18.11 -14.05 -11.18
N GLY A 131 17.21 -14.24 -10.21
CA GLY A 131 17.13 -13.43 -9.00
C GLY A 131 16.53 -12.04 -9.21
N LYS A 132 15.83 -11.81 -10.32
CA LYS A 132 15.22 -10.53 -10.66
C LYS A 132 13.73 -10.51 -10.35
N TYR A 133 13.24 -9.35 -9.93
CA TYR A 133 11.82 -9.04 -9.82
C TYR A 133 11.46 -8.03 -10.90
N ILE A 134 10.46 -8.33 -11.70
CA ILE A 134 10.02 -7.48 -12.82
C ILE A 134 8.67 -6.87 -12.44
N PHE A 135 8.69 -5.57 -12.18
CA PHE A 135 7.49 -4.77 -11.87
C PHE A 135 6.96 -4.15 -13.16
N ARG A 136 5.64 -4.15 -13.31
CA ARG A 136 4.94 -3.44 -14.38
C ARG A 136 3.96 -2.44 -13.79
N ASN A 137 3.84 -1.30 -14.44
CA ASN A 137 2.83 -0.32 -14.09
C ASN A 137 1.44 -0.84 -14.53
N PRO A 138 0.45 -0.97 -13.63
CA PRO A 138 -0.88 -1.47 -14.01
C PRO A 138 -1.60 -0.57 -15.01
N ASN A 139 -1.27 0.72 -15.07
CA ASN A 139 -1.84 1.65 -16.05
C ASN A 139 -1.10 1.67 -17.39
N ASN A 140 0.11 1.12 -17.43
CA ASN A 140 0.92 0.98 -18.64
C ASN A 140 1.83 -0.24 -18.51
N MET A 141 1.35 -1.40 -18.96
CA MET A 141 2.06 -2.68 -18.82
C MET A 141 3.38 -2.76 -19.61
N ASN A 142 3.66 -1.80 -20.48
CA ASN A 142 4.95 -1.68 -21.16
C ASN A 142 6.01 -0.97 -20.32
N GLU A 143 5.60 -0.27 -19.26
CA GLU A 143 6.50 0.35 -18.29
C GLU A 143 7.01 -0.70 -17.32
N ILE A 144 8.30 -0.99 -17.42
CA ILE A 144 8.97 -2.05 -16.66
C ILE A 144 10.01 -1.45 -15.74
N GLN A 145 10.01 -1.89 -14.49
CA GLN A 145 11.07 -1.63 -13.53
C GLN A 145 11.61 -2.96 -13.00
N GLU A 146 12.92 -3.10 -12.97
CA GLU A 146 13.59 -4.28 -12.40
C GLU A 146 14.06 -3.96 -10.98
N PHE A 147 13.95 -4.94 -10.10
CA PHE A 147 14.52 -4.91 -8.77
C PHE A 147 15.36 -6.16 -8.55
N ILE A 148 16.58 -5.99 -8.07
CA ILE A 148 17.54 -7.08 -7.79
C ILE A 148 17.90 -6.99 -6.31
N LEU A 149 17.74 -8.10 -5.59
CA LEU A 149 18.11 -8.23 -4.19
C LEU A 149 19.59 -8.53 -4.03
#